data_004747358be2c205dc7ad1a788b81863
#
_entry.id   004747358be2c205dc7ad1a788b81863
#
_cell.length_a   1.000
_cell.length_b   1.000
_cell.length_c   1.000
_cell.angle_alpha   90.00
_cell.angle_beta   90.00
_cell.angle_gamma   90.00
#
_symmetry.space_group_name_H-M   'P 1'
#
loop_
_entity.id
_entity.type
_entity.pdbx_description
1 polymer ?
#
loop_
_entity_poly.entity_id
_entity_poly.type
_entity_poly.pdbx_seq_one_letter_code
_entity_poly.pdbx_strand_id
1 'polypeptide(L)'
;MIKEISIVGTGNLAYHFVQMISSVDGLNINEIIGRHEKIPKAFRKFELNYSSNISNTLKSDLYLILVSDDYIKDICLNLKNLNGIVSHCSGSIDIEVLKECNNYGVIYPLQTFSMKSKLDYSKIPFLLEASDNEVKYQLNEFISKISKNISFENSESRFIYHITAVIINNFTNHLIAKSQQIIKSNNLNFEFLHPLIEETIKKTEVISALETQTGPAKRNDKITIEKHIDYLKKYDVEKLYRAISDSIINTNFMKDEL
;
A
#
# COMPACT_ATOMS: atom_id res chain seq x y z
N MET A 1 -26.34 -7.08 -3.23
CA MET A 1 -25.31 -7.27 -2.17
C MET A 1 -24.22 -8.19 -2.72
N ILE A 2 -22.96 -7.83 -2.51
CA ILE A 2 -21.80 -8.57 -3.02
C ILE A 2 -21.64 -9.91 -2.29
N LYS A 3 -21.61 -11.01 -3.05
CA LYS A 3 -21.36 -12.37 -2.57
C LYS A 3 -20.33 -13.08 -3.45
N GLU A 4 -20.46 -12.94 -4.77
CA GLU A 4 -19.62 -13.61 -5.76
C GLU A 4 -18.56 -12.64 -6.28
N ILE A 5 -17.29 -12.98 -6.16
CA ILE A 5 -16.16 -12.11 -6.47
C ILE A 5 -15.22 -12.77 -7.49
N SER A 6 -14.91 -12.05 -8.57
CA SER A 6 -13.80 -12.39 -9.48
C SER A 6 -12.60 -11.50 -9.21
N ILE A 7 -11.41 -12.10 -9.14
CA ILE A 7 -10.15 -11.39 -8.87
C ILE A 7 -9.29 -11.41 -10.12
N VAL A 8 -8.93 -10.22 -10.63
CA VAL A 8 -8.00 -10.07 -11.76
C VAL A 8 -6.65 -9.64 -11.23
N GLY A 9 -5.70 -10.57 -11.22
CA GLY A 9 -4.35 -10.38 -10.71
C GLY A 9 -3.90 -11.52 -9.78
N THR A 10 -2.59 -11.71 -9.69
CA THR A 10 -1.97 -12.77 -8.87
C THR A 10 -0.77 -12.27 -8.07
N GLY A 11 -0.77 -10.97 -7.74
CA GLY A 11 0.27 -10.33 -6.93
C GLY A 11 0.06 -10.50 -5.43
N ASN A 12 0.88 -9.80 -4.63
CA ASN A 12 0.79 -9.81 -3.17
C ASN A 12 -0.59 -9.37 -2.67
N LEU A 13 -1.13 -8.29 -3.24
CA LEU A 13 -2.44 -7.76 -2.85
C LEU A 13 -3.57 -8.76 -3.17
N ALA A 14 -3.55 -9.37 -4.37
CA ALA A 14 -4.51 -10.42 -4.73
C ALA A 14 -4.47 -11.61 -3.76
N TYR A 15 -3.28 -12.04 -3.37
CA TYR A 15 -3.11 -13.10 -2.38
C TYR A 15 -3.79 -12.76 -1.04
N HIS A 16 -3.63 -11.53 -0.55
CA HIS A 16 -4.27 -11.10 0.68
C HIS A 16 -5.79 -10.92 0.52
N PHE A 17 -6.28 -10.42 -0.61
CA PHE A 17 -7.72 -10.37 -0.87
C PHE A 17 -8.37 -11.76 -0.90
N VAL A 18 -7.68 -12.75 -1.48
CA VAL A 18 -8.14 -14.14 -1.40
C VAL A 18 -8.29 -14.59 0.05
N GLN A 19 -7.29 -14.31 0.90
CA GLN A 19 -7.37 -14.66 2.32
C GLN A 19 -8.48 -13.90 3.07
N MET A 20 -8.62 -12.58 2.83
CA MET A 20 -9.67 -11.75 3.41
C MET A 20 -11.05 -12.30 3.08
N ILE A 21 -11.33 -12.53 1.79
CA ILE A 21 -12.64 -12.99 1.30
C ILE A 21 -12.93 -14.40 1.80
N SER A 22 -11.96 -15.31 1.73
CA SER A 22 -12.12 -16.70 2.21
C SER A 22 -12.29 -16.82 3.73
N SER A 23 -12.00 -15.77 4.50
CA SER A 23 -12.21 -15.75 5.95
C SER A 23 -13.60 -15.26 6.37
N VAL A 24 -14.44 -14.85 5.43
CA VAL A 24 -15.78 -14.28 5.68
C VAL A 24 -16.85 -15.21 5.16
N ASP A 25 -17.70 -15.70 6.05
CA ASP A 25 -18.84 -16.55 5.67
C ASP A 25 -19.79 -15.84 4.70
N GLY A 26 -20.20 -16.57 3.65
CA GLY A 26 -21.13 -16.07 2.64
C GLY A 26 -20.51 -15.18 1.56
N LEU A 27 -19.18 -15.08 1.51
CA LEU A 27 -18.44 -14.55 0.37
C LEU A 27 -17.76 -15.70 -0.39
N ASN A 28 -17.86 -15.68 -1.72
CA ASN A 28 -17.26 -16.68 -2.60
C ASN A 28 -16.34 -16.03 -3.62
N ILE A 29 -15.20 -16.66 -3.89
CA ILE A 29 -14.34 -16.30 -5.01
C ILE A 29 -14.68 -17.22 -6.17
N ASN A 30 -15.33 -16.67 -7.20
CA ASN A 30 -15.71 -17.41 -8.39
C ASN A 30 -14.50 -17.86 -9.19
N GLU A 31 -13.52 -16.94 -9.31
CA GLU A 31 -12.30 -17.23 -10.06
C GLU A 31 -11.20 -16.23 -9.74
N ILE A 32 -9.98 -16.64 -10.09
CA ILE A 32 -8.81 -15.77 -10.20
C ILE A 32 -8.36 -15.74 -11.66
N ILE A 33 -8.16 -14.55 -12.19
CA ILE A 33 -7.65 -14.35 -13.55
C ILE A 33 -6.22 -13.83 -13.48
N GLY A 34 -5.29 -14.51 -14.14
CA GLY A 34 -3.88 -14.12 -14.18
C GLY A 34 -3.33 -14.17 -15.60
N ARG A 35 -2.16 -13.60 -15.83
CA ARG A 35 -1.53 -13.52 -17.16
C ARG A 35 -0.83 -14.84 -17.62
N HIS A 36 -0.60 -15.76 -16.71
CA HIS A 36 0.12 -17.01 -17.00
C HIS A 36 -0.89 -18.15 -17.20
N GLU A 37 -0.56 -19.14 -18.04
CA GLU A 37 -1.41 -20.30 -18.27
C GLU A 37 -1.70 -21.14 -17.01
N LYS A 38 -0.75 -21.15 -16.07
CA LYS A 38 -0.87 -21.94 -14.83
C LYS A 38 -0.99 -21.04 -13.62
N ILE A 39 -1.89 -21.42 -12.70
CA ILE A 39 -2.04 -20.75 -11.41
C ILE A 39 -0.69 -20.70 -10.65
N PRO A 40 -0.25 -19.55 -10.15
CA PRO A 40 0.97 -19.42 -9.38
C PRO A 40 0.96 -20.32 -8.13
N LYS A 41 2.14 -20.86 -7.77
CA LYS A 41 2.28 -21.83 -6.66
C LYS A 41 1.63 -21.36 -5.35
N ALA A 42 1.75 -20.06 -5.03
CA ALA A 42 1.20 -19.49 -3.80
C ALA A 42 -0.33 -19.58 -3.70
N PHE A 43 -1.04 -19.62 -4.84
CA PHE A 43 -2.50 -19.66 -4.89
C PHE A 43 -3.08 -21.08 -4.93
N ARG A 44 -2.28 -22.11 -5.23
CA ARG A 44 -2.76 -23.50 -5.39
C ARG A 44 -3.47 -24.04 -4.15
N LYS A 45 -3.06 -23.60 -2.97
CA LYS A 45 -3.65 -24.05 -1.70
C LYS A 45 -5.09 -23.60 -1.46
N PHE A 46 -5.59 -22.64 -2.26
CA PHE A 46 -6.96 -22.13 -2.13
C PHE A 46 -7.97 -22.89 -2.98
N GLU A 47 -7.50 -23.77 -3.88
CA GLU A 47 -8.34 -24.64 -4.75
C GLU A 47 -9.40 -23.88 -5.56
N LEU A 48 -9.04 -22.67 -6.04
CA LEU A 48 -9.93 -21.77 -6.75
C LEU A 48 -9.90 -22.00 -8.27
N ASN A 49 -10.98 -21.67 -8.94
CA ASN A 49 -11.02 -21.61 -10.39
C ASN A 49 -9.99 -20.60 -10.88
N TYR A 50 -9.23 -20.96 -11.89
CA TYR A 50 -8.19 -20.12 -12.47
C TYR A 50 -8.32 -20.04 -13.98
N SER A 51 -8.23 -18.83 -14.53
CA SER A 51 -8.19 -18.56 -15.96
C SER A 51 -7.02 -17.67 -16.33
N SER A 52 -6.44 -17.85 -17.50
CA SER A 52 -5.52 -16.89 -18.12
C SER A 52 -6.19 -16.04 -19.18
N ASN A 53 -7.50 -16.20 -19.40
CA ASN A 53 -8.27 -15.47 -20.41
C ASN A 53 -9.37 -14.65 -19.75
N ILE A 54 -9.19 -13.33 -19.76
CA ILE A 54 -10.14 -12.38 -19.20
C ILE A 54 -11.46 -12.31 -19.99
N SER A 55 -11.44 -12.64 -21.27
CA SER A 55 -12.67 -12.57 -22.11
C SER A 55 -13.73 -13.62 -21.72
N ASN A 56 -13.35 -14.63 -20.95
CA ASN A 56 -14.24 -15.68 -20.45
C ASN A 56 -14.58 -15.50 -18.97
N THR A 57 -14.50 -14.26 -18.46
CA THR A 57 -14.73 -13.93 -17.04
C THR A 57 -16.14 -14.37 -16.61
N LEU A 58 -16.22 -15.08 -15.49
CA LEU A 58 -17.45 -15.54 -14.89
C LEU A 58 -18.30 -14.36 -14.37
N LYS A 59 -19.61 -14.51 -14.38
CA LYS A 59 -20.50 -13.49 -13.78
C LYS A 59 -20.28 -13.42 -12.28
N SER A 60 -20.00 -12.23 -11.78
CA SER A 60 -19.76 -11.93 -10.37
C SER A 60 -20.44 -10.62 -9.97
N ASP A 61 -20.66 -10.44 -8.68
CA ASP A 61 -21.17 -9.18 -8.12
C ASP A 61 -20.09 -8.11 -8.06
N LEU A 62 -18.81 -8.55 -7.89
CA LEU A 62 -17.64 -7.67 -7.79
C LEU A 62 -16.46 -8.24 -8.60
N TYR A 63 -15.85 -7.40 -9.39
CA TYR A 63 -14.62 -7.67 -10.15
C TYR A 63 -13.50 -6.81 -9.56
N LEU A 64 -12.55 -7.42 -8.87
CA LEU A 64 -11.40 -6.76 -8.26
C LEU A 64 -10.20 -6.75 -9.21
N ILE A 65 -9.81 -5.58 -9.70
CA ILE A 65 -8.62 -5.38 -10.54
C ILE A 65 -7.40 -5.15 -9.64
N LEU A 66 -6.58 -6.18 -9.48
CA LEU A 66 -5.40 -6.23 -8.60
C LEU A 66 -4.11 -6.45 -9.42
N VAL A 67 -3.95 -5.62 -10.44
CA VAL A 67 -2.80 -5.60 -11.35
C VAL A 67 -1.97 -4.33 -11.16
N SER A 68 -0.83 -4.21 -11.87
CA SER A 68 -0.08 -2.95 -11.91
C SER A 68 -0.89 -1.85 -12.58
N ASP A 69 -0.72 -0.62 -12.13
CA ASP A 69 -1.49 0.57 -12.51
C ASP A 69 -1.64 0.73 -14.02
N ASP A 70 -0.57 0.49 -14.79
CA ASP A 70 -0.54 0.59 -16.26
C ASP A 70 -1.57 -0.31 -16.99
N TYR A 71 -2.03 -1.38 -16.33
CA TYR A 71 -2.97 -2.35 -16.95
C TYR A 71 -4.43 -2.16 -16.52
N ILE A 72 -4.72 -1.28 -15.55
CA ILE A 72 -6.07 -1.12 -14.99
C ILE A 72 -7.07 -0.76 -16.09
N LYS A 73 -6.72 0.20 -16.96
CA LYS A 73 -7.57 0.66 -18.05
C LYS A 73 -7.91 -0.46 -19.04
N ASP A 74 -6.92 -1.23 -19.45
CA ASP A 74 -7.13 -2.32 -20.42
C ASP A 74 -8.00 -3.43 -19.83
N ILE A 75 -7.80 -3.76 -18.55
CA ILE A 75 -8.65 -4.72 -17.85
C ILE A 75 -10.08 -4.20 -17.72
N CYS A 76 -10.28 -2.92 -17.37
CA CYS A 76 -11.60 -2.30 -17.30
C CYS A 76 -12.36 -2.43 -18.62
N LEU A 77 -11.72 -2.17 -19.77
CA LEU A 77 -12.32 -2.30 -21.09
C LEU A 77 -12.82 -3.73 -21.40
N ASN A 78 -12.17 -4.75 -20.87
CA ASN A 78 -12.62 -6.15 -20.99
C ASN A 78 -13.83 -6.46 -20.10
N LEU A 79 -13.99 -5.73 -18.99
CA LEU A 79 -15.04 -5.95 -18.00
C LEU A 79 -16.28 -5.04 -18.20
N LYS A 80 -16.23 -4.04 -19.08
CA LYS A 80 -17.23 -2.95 -19.22
C LYS A 80 -18.66 -3.38 -19.47
N ASN A 81 -18.87 -4.55 -20.08
CA ASN A 81 -20.19 -5.07 -20.41
C ASN A 81 -20.75 -5.99 -19.30
N LEU A 82 -20.06 -6.16 -18.19
CA LEU A 82 -20.50 -6.98 -17.07
C LEU A 82 -21.37 -6.15 -16.12
N ASN A 83 -22.34 -6.80 -15.48
CA ASN A 83 -23.32 -6.12 -14.63
C ASN A 83 -22.85 -5.91 -13.17
N GLY A 84 -21.77 -6.57 -12.74
CA GLY A 84 -21.21 -6.40 -11.41
C GLY A 84 -20.43 -5.08 -11.25
N ILE A 85 -20.04 -4.78 -10.03
CA ILE A 85 -19.20 -3.63 -9.72
C ILE A 85 -17.76 -3.95 -10.17
N VAL A 86 -17.15 -3.06 -10.95
CA VAL A 86 -15.73 -3.14 -11.31
C VAL A 86 -14.94 -2.20 -10.41
N SER A 87 -13.96 -2.74 -9.68
CA SER A 87 -13.19 -1.95 -8.73
C SER A 87 -11.69 -2.18 -8.90
N HIS A 88 -10.89 -1.10 -8.86
CA HIS A 88 -9.44 -1.21 -8.71
C HIS A 88 -8.99 -0.91 -7.28
N CYS A 89 -7.73 -1.25 -6.96
CA CYS A 89 -7.15 -1.07 -5.63
C CYS A 89 -5.90 -0.18 -5.66
N SER A 90 -5.73 0.66 -6.68
CA SER A 90 -4.62 1.60 -6.77
C SER A 90 -4.85 2.83 -5.88
N GLY A 91 -3.79 3.28 -5.21
CA GLY A 91 -3.77 4.54 -4.47
C GLY A 91 -3.56 5.76 -5.38
N SER A 92 -3.00 5.56 -6.59
CA SER A 92 -2.57 6.65 -7.48
C SER A 92 -3.46 6.84 -8.72
N ILE A 93 -4.26 5.83 -9.10
CA ILE A 93 -5.10 5.90 -10.30
C ILE A 93 -6.46 6.49 -9.97
N ASP A 94 -6.89 7.47 -10.79
CA ASP A 94 -8.20 8.11 -10.67
C ASP A 94 -9.33 7.12 -10.96
N ILE A 95 -10.45 7.25 -10.23
CA ILE A 95 -11.65 6.42 -10.42
C ILE A 95 -12.19 6.50 -11.86
N GLU A 96 -12.01 7.64 -12.54
CA GLU A 96 -12.47 7.88 -13.91
C GLU A 96 -11.88 6.90 -14.94
N VAL A 97 -10.79 6.19 -14.61
CA VAL A 97 -10.27 5.12 -15.47
C VAL A 97 -11.31 4.02 -15.70
N LEU A 98 -12.27 3.87 -14.78
CA LEU A 98 -13.31 2.84 -14.79
C LEU A 98 -14.66 3.32 -15.40
N LYS A 99 -14.76 4.55 -15.88
CA LYS A 99 -16.04 5.16 -16.34
C LYS A 99 -16.75 4.47 -17.51
N GLU A 100 -16.05 3.60 -18.23
CA GLU A 100 -16.65 2.77 -19.26
C GLU A 100 -17.48 1.60 -18.69
N CYS A 101 -17.36 1.32 -17.39
CA CYS A 101 -18.13 0.32 -16.67
C CYS A 101 -19.42 0.95 -16.11
N ASN A 102 -20.52 0.18 -16.04
CA ASN A 102 -21.80 0.69 -15.54
C ASN A 102 -21.76 1.00 -14.04
N ASN A 103 -21.15 0.12 -13.24
CA ASN A 103 -21.01 0.24 -11.79
C ASN A 103 -19.52 0.13 -11.46
N TYR A 104 -18.96 1.13 -10.84
CA TYR A 104 -17.53 1.11 -10.57
C TYR A 104 -17.14 1.84 -9.29
N GLY A 105 -15.97 1.49 -8.76
CA GLY A 105 -15.45 2.11 -7.55
C GLY A 105 -14.01 1.78 -7.30
N VAL A 106 -13.49 2.24 -6.17
CA VAL A 106 -12.14 1.96 -5.69
C VAL A 106 -12.22 1.34 -4.30
N ILE A 107 -11.43 0.31 -4.08
CA ILE A 107 -11.21 -0.31 -2.76
C ILE A 107 -9.71 -0.28 -2.47
N TYR A 108 -9.23 0.80 -1.85
CA TYR A 108 -7.81 0.96 -1.56
C TYR A 108 -7.48 0.62 -0.10
N PRO A 109 -6.88 -0.55 0.17
CA PRO A 109 -6.38 -0.87 1.50
C PRO A 109 -5.06 -0.11 1.76
N LEU A 110 -5.06 0.77 2.77
CA LEU A 110 -3.89 1.56 3.15
C LEU A 110 -2.92 0.72 3.99
N GLN A 111 -2.21 -0.19 3.34
CA GLN A 111 -1.29 -1.13 3.97
C GLN A 111 -0.22 -1.61 2.98
N THR A 112 0.91 -2.09 3.50
CA THR A 112 1.91 -2.83 2.73
C THR A 112 1.62 -4.33 2.74
N PHE A 113 1.70 -4.98 1.57
CA PHE A 113 1.37 -6.39 1.41
C PHE A 113 2.56 -7.22 0.92
N SER A 114 2.82 -8.30 1.63
CA SER A 114 3.77 -9.34 1.22
C SER A 114 3.14 -10.70 1.49
N MET A 115 3.24 -11.64 0.56
CA MET A 115 2.72 -13.01 0.75
C MET A 115 3.28 -13.71 2.01
N LYS A 116 4.38 -13.20 2.57
CA LYS A 116 5.01 -13.72 3.79
C LYS A 116 4.46 -13.08 5.06
N SER A 117 3.78 -11.93 4.97
CA SER A 117 3.27 -11.20 6.12
C SER A 117 2.00 -11.84 6.64
N LYS A 118 1.87 -11.92 7.97
CA LYS A 118 0.61 -12.20 8.65
C LYS A 118 0.03 -10.87 9.10
N LEU A 119 -1.12 -10.50 8.58
CA LEU A 119 -1.78 -9.23 8.86
C LEU A 119 -3.10 -9.47 9.59
N ASP A 120 -3.41 -8.59 10.53
CA ASP A 120 -4.75 -8.46 11.11
C ASP A 120 -5.59 -7.58 10.20
N TYR A 121 -6.39 -8.19 9.34
CA TYR A 121 -7.18 -7.49 8.34
C TYR A 121 -8.22 -6.55 8.94
N SER A 122 -8.70 -6.82 10.15
CA SER A 122 -9.68 -5.99 10.84
C SER A 122 -9.16 -4.58 11.19
N LYS A 123 -7.84 -4.41 11.22
CA LYS A 123 -7.16 -3.15 11.53
C LYS A 123 -6.77 -2.34 10.29
N ILE A 124 -6.87 -2.91 9.09
CA ILE A 124 -6.46 -2.23 7.86
C ILE A 124 -7.46 -1.12 7.54
N PRO A 125 -7.01 0.14 7.38
CA PRO A 125 -7.85 1.19 6.85
C PRO A 125 -8.14 0.93 5.36
N PHE A 126 -9.42 1.07 4.97
CA PHE A 126 -9.84 1.03 3.58
C PHE A 126 -10.36 2.40 3.15
N LEU A 127 -9.77 2.95 2.11
CA LEU A 127 -10.28 4.15 1.45
C LEU A 127 -11.12 3.71 0.25
N LEU A 128 -12.40 4.06 0.28
CA LEU A 128 -13.37 3.68 -0.74
C LEU A 128 -13.76 4.91 -1.57
N GLU A 129 -14.01 4.68 -2.85
CA GLU A 129 -14.62 5.66 -3.75
C GLU A 129 -15.65 4.94 -4.63
N ALA A 130 -16.73 5.61 -5.02
CA ALA A 130 -17.84 4.98 -5.72
C ALA A 130 -18.45 5.90 -6.76
N SER A 131 -18.90 5.33 -7.88
CA SER A 131 -19.58 6.04 -8.97
C SER A 131 -20.90 6.68 -8.55
N ASP A 132 -21.61 6.03 -7.60
CA ASP A 132 -22.91 6.46 -7.11
C ASP A 132 -23.22 5.92 -5.70
N ASN A 133 -24.39 6.26 -5.17
CA ASN A 133 -24.78 5.88 -3.81
C ASN A 133 -25.07 4.38 -3.65
N GLU A 134 -25.54 3.68 -4.70
CA GLU A 134 -25.79 2.25 -4.62
C GLU A 134 -24.48 1.47 -4.57
N VAL A 135 -23.53 1.81 -5.43
CA VAL A 135 -22.15 1.26 -5.39
C VAL A 135 -21.49 1.56 -4.06
N LYS A 136 -21.64 2.81 -3.56
CA LYS A 136 -21.12 3.22 -2.23
C LYS A 136 -21.65 2.32 -1.12
N TYR A 137 -22.95 2.08 -1.09
CA TYR A 137 -23.57 1.21 -0.10
C TYR A 137 -23.03 -0.22 -0.20
N GLN A 138 -22.98 -0.79 -1.40
CA GLN A 138 -22.53 -2.18 -1.61
C GLN A 138 -21.08 -2.39 -1.25
N LEU A 139 -20.17 -1.45 -1.60
CA LEU A 139 -18.76 -1.51 -1.23
C LEU A 139 -18.56 -1.38 0.28
N ASN A 140 -19.31 -0.49 0.94
CA ASN A 140 -19.29 -0.37 2.39
C ASN A 140 -19.69 -1.67 3.09
N GLU A 141 -20.83 -2.27 2.68
CA GLU A 141 -21.31 -3.54 3.24
C GLU A 141 -20.31 -4.68 3.02
N PHE A 142 -19.66 -4.73 1.86
CA PHE A 142 -18.65 -5.73 1.56
C PHE A 142 -17.42 -5.58 2.46
N ILE A 143 -16.81 -4.39 2.52
CA ILE A 143 -15.59 -4.15 3.31
C ILE A 143 -15.86 -4.18 4.80
N SER A 144 -17.06 -3.79 5.26
CA SER A 144 -17.44 -3.86 6.68
C SER A 144 -17.41 -5.27 7.28
N LYS A 145 -17.46 -6.30 6.45
CA LYS A 145 -17.26 -7.70 6.88
C LYS A 145 -15.79 -8.03 7.16
N ILE A 146 -14.85 -7.27 6.60
CA ILE A 146 -13.40 -7.47 6.70
C ILE A 146 -12.79 -6.52 7.72
N SER A 147 -13.10 -5.22 7.63
CA SER A 147 -12.59 -4.17 8.52
C SER A 147 -13.67 -3.16 8.85
N LYS A 148 -13.60 -2.59 10.06
CA LYS A 148 -14.45 -1.47 10.47
C LYS A 148 -13.80 -0.11 10.23
N ASN A 149 -12.54 -0.09 9.82
CA ASN A 149 -11.77 1.12 9.57
C ASN A 149 -11.95 1.54 8.10
N ILE A 150 -13.04 2.24 7.79
CA ILE A 150 -13.44 2.61 6.44
C ILE A 150 -13.61 4.13 6.36
N SER A 151 -13.04 4.75 5.32
CA SER A 151 -13.29 6.13 4.93
C SER A 151 -13.68 6.20 3.46
N PHE A 152 -14.59 7.12 3.11
CA PHE A 152 -14.89 7.45 1.72
C PHE A 152 -14.11 8.69 1.32
N GLU A 153 -13.20 8.48 0.38
CA GLU A 153 -12.27 9.50 -0.09
C GLU A 153 -12.34 9.62 -1.62
N ASN A 154 -12.21 10.84 -2.14
CA ASN A 154 -12.07 11.02 -3.58
C ASN A 154 -10.66 10.65 -4.06
N SER A 155 -10.47 10.62 -5.37
CA SER A 155 -9.18 10.25 -6.00
C SER A 155 -8.02 11.13 -5.56
N GLU A 156 -8.25 12.44 -5.36
CA GLU A 156 -7.22 13.39 -4.89
C GLU A 156 -6.80 13.08 -3.45
N SER A 157 -7.75 12.95 -2.52
CA SER A 157 -7.48 12.60 -1.12
C SER A 157 -6.78 11.25 -1.00
N ARG A 158 -7.25 10.24 -1.77
CA ARG A 158 -6.63 8.92 -1.82
C ARG A 158 -5.18 9.00 -2.31
N PHE A 159 -4.89 9.81 -3.33
CA PHE A 159 -3.54 10.02 -3.83
C PHE A 159 -2.64 10.67 -2.77
N ILE A 160 -3.13 11.65 -2.00
CA ILE A 160 -2.39 12.26 -0.90
C ILE A 160 -2.06 11.20 0.17
N TYR A 161 -3.03 10.38 0.59
CA TYR A 161 -2.78 9.26 1.50
C TYR A 161 -1.74 8.29 0.95
N HIS A 162 -1.81 7.96 -0.35
CA HIS A 162 -0.84 7.06 -0.98
C HIS A 162 0.59 7.63 -0.96
N ILE A 163 0.79 8.89 -1.37
CA ILE A 163 2.11 9.54 -1.34
C ILE A 163 2.69 9.56 0.07
N THR A 164 1.88 9.96 1.05
CA THR A 164 2.33 10.00 2.44
C THR A 164 2.63 8.61 3.00
N ALA A 165 1.87 7.59 2.61
CA ALA A 165 2.17 6.20 2.95
C ALA A 165 3.50 5.72 2.33
N VAL A 166 3.83 6.12 1.11
CA VAL A 166 5.15 5.84 0.50
C VAL A 166 6.26 6.45 1.34
N ILE A 167 6.11 7.70 1.78
CA ILE A 167 7.11 8.39 2.60
C ILE A 167 7.31 7.65 3.94
N ILE A 168 6.25 7.41 4.69
CA ILE A 168 6.36 6.85 6.04
C ILE A 168 6.68 5.35 6.07
N ASN A 169 6.33 4.59 5.03
CA ASN A 169 6.56 3.15 4.99
C ASN A 169 7.72 2.78 4.06
N ASN A 170 7.63 3.08 2.77
CA ASN A 170 8.62 2.61 1.80
C ASN A 170 9.98 3.26 2.01
N PHE A 171 10.04 4.60 2.25
CA PHE A 171 11.30 5.28 2.47
C PHE A 171 11.91 4.93 3.82
N THR A 172 11.10 4.81 4.88
CA THR A 172 11.57 4.33 6.18
C THR A 172 12.16 2.92 6.08
N ASN A 173 11.47 1.99 5.39
CA ASN A 173 12.00 0.64 5.15
C ASN A 173 13.33 0.68 4.39
N HIS A 174 13.46 1.56 3.38
CA HIS A 174 14.71 1.72 2.64
C HIS A 174 15.84 2.26 3.51
N LEU A 175 15.59 3.23 4.40
CA LEU A 175 16.59 3.74 5.36
C LEU A 175 17.04 2.64 6.33
N ILE A 176 16.12 1.82 6.82
CA ILE A 176 16.45 0.65 7.65
C ILE A 176 17.34 -0.33 6.87
N ALA A 177 16.99 -0.64 5.61
CA ALA A 177 17.77 -1.55 4.78
C ALA A 177 19.22 -1.03 4.52
N LYS A 178 19.37 0.28 4.26
CA LYS A 178 20.70 0.92 4.13
C LYS A 178 21.50 0.84 5.44
N SER A 179 20.85 1.07 6.57
CA SER A 179 21.48 0.94 7.90
C SER A 179 21.92 -0.50 8.17
N GLN A 180 21.09 -1.49 7.82
CA GLN A 180 21.45 -2.91 7.92
C GLN A 180 22.69 -3.26 7.08
N GLN A 181 22.78 -2.74 5.85
CA GLN A 181 23.95 -2.95 4.98
C GLN A 181 25.22 -2.38 5.62
N ILE A 182 25.18 -1.17 6.18
CA ILE A 182 26.34 -0.53 6.84
C ILE A 182 26.78 -1.35 8.06
N ILE A 183 25.87 -1.72 8.93
CA ILE A 183 26.12 -2.52 10.14
C ILE A 183 26.75 -3.88 9.76
N LYS A 184 26.16 -4.57 8.81
CA LYS A 184 26.65 -5.87 8.32
C LYS A 184 28.07 -5.76 7.73
N SER A 185 28.34 -4.72 6.93
CA SER A 185 29.66 -4.50 6.32
C SER A 185 30.78 -4.22 7.33
N ASN A 186 30.42 -3.84 8.55
CA ASN A 186 31.36 -3.62 9.65
C ASN A 186 31.33 -4.74 10.71
N ASN A 187 30.68 -5.87 10.44
CA ASN A 187 30.54 -7.01 11.35
C ASN A 187 29.91 -6.62 12.71
N LEU A 188 28.97 -5.67 12.70
CA LEU A 188 28.26 -5.21 13.89
C LEU A 188 26.87 -5.84 13.99
N ASN A 189 26.27 -5.83 15.19
CA ASN A 189 24.94 -6.39 15.44
C ASN A 189 23.85 -5.32 15.25
N PHE A 190 22.96 -5.53 14.25
CA PHE A 190 21.86 -4.63 13.97
C PHE A 190 20.77 -4.64 15.05
N GLU A 191 20.64 -5.70 15.84
CA GLU A 191 19.62 -5.80 16.90
C GLU A 191 19.70 -4.68 17.93
N PHE A 192 20.90 -4.12 18.15
CA PHE A 192 21.08 -2.96 19.05
C PHE A 192 20.34 -1.70 18.59
N LEU A 193 19.93 -1.63 17.32
CA LEU A 193 19.16 -0.51 16.77
C LEU A 193 17.63 -0.72 16.85
N HIS A 194 17.13 -1.93 17.14
CA HIS A 194 15.70 -2.19 17.22
C HIS A 194 14.99 -1.30 18.25
N PRO A 195 15.49 -1.14 19.51
CA PRO A 195 14.83 -0.27 20.49
C PRO A 195 14.75 1.19 20.03
N LEU A 196 15.76 1.66 19.26
CA LEU A 196 15.75 3.03 18.72
C LEU A 196 14.68 3.21 17.64
N ILE A 197 14.48 2.20 16.78
CA ILE A 197 13.44 2.21 15.75
C ILE A 197 12.06 2.25 16.40
N GLU A 198 11.82 1.36 17.38
CA GLU A 198 10.56 1.29 18.12
C GLU A 198 10.23 2.60 18.84
N GLU A 199 11.21 3.18 19.53
CA GLU A 199 11.06 4.45 20.24
C GLU A 199 10.74 5.61 19.28
N THR A 200 11.36 5.62 18.08
CA THR A 200 11.10 6.65 17.07
C THR A 200 9.65 6.64 16.62
N ILE A 201 9.05 5.45 16.39
CA ILE A 201 7.65 5.34 16.00
C ILE A 201 6.74 5.66 17.19
N LYS A 202 6.99 5.09 18.37
CA LYS A 202 6.16 5.25 19.55
C LYS A 202 6.00 6.71 19.98
N LYS A 203 7.05 7.51 19.87
CA LYS A 203 6.98 8.96 20.21
C LYS A 203 5.97 9.69 19.33
N THR A 204 5.84 9.33 18.06
CA THR A 204 4.92 10.01 17.13
C THR A 204 3.44 9.75 17.42
N GLU A 205 3.11 8.77 18.29
CA GLU A 205 1.74 8.52 18.74
C GLU A 205 1.26 9.57 19.76
N VAL A 206 2.20 10.22 20.46
CA VAL A 206 1.90 11.14 21.58
C VAL A 206 2.30 12.59 21.28
N ILE A 207 3.42 12.77 20.55
CA ILE A 207 4.01 14.08 20.28
C ILE A 207 4.27 14.18 18.77
N SER A 208 4.14 15.38 18.19
CA SER A 208 4.41 15.54 16.76
C SER A 208 5.85 15.13 16.39
N ALA A 209 6.03 14.49 15.24
CA ALA A 209 7.35 14.08 14.77
C ALA A 209 8.35 15.25 14.66
N LEU A 210 7.83 16.45 14.37
CA LEU A 210 8.62 17.67 14.27
C LEU A 210 9.18 18.14 15.62
N GLU A 211 8.41 17.94 16.71
CA GLU A 211 8.85 18.30 18.08
C GLU A 211 9.85 17.28 18.63
N THR A 212 9.70 16.00 18.25
CA THR A 212 10.59 14.92 18.68
C THR A 212 11.88 14.83 17.87
N GLN A 213 12.04 15.65 16.82
CA GLN A 213 13.26 15.63 16.00
C GLN A 213 14.52 15.91 16.82
N THR A 214 15.52 15.08 16.69
CA THR A 214 16.84 15.18 17.35
C THR A 214 17.97 15.01 16.33
N GLY A 215 19.21 14.99 16.80
CA GLY A 215 20.38 14.68 15.98
C GLY A 215 21.17 15.91 15.52
N PRO A 216 22.30 15.71 14.78
CA PRO A 216 23.20 16.79 14.37
C PRO A 216 22.53 17.78 13.42
N ALA A 217 21.66 17.33 12.51
CA ALA A 217 20.94 18.21 11.59
C ALA A 217 19.98 19.16 12.34
N LYS A 218 19.29 18.68 13.41
CA LYS A 218 18.45 19.53 14.26
C LYS A 218 19.24 20.66 14.93
N ARG A 219 20.48 20.40 15.30
CA ARG A 219 21.38 21.37 15.96
C ARG A 219 22.25 22.14 14.96
N ASN A 220 22.07 21.94 13.65
CA ASN A 220 22.91 22.51 12.59
C ASN A 220 24.42 22.25 12.81
N ASP A 221 24.78 21.07 13.31
CA ASP A 221 26.16 20.66 13.58
C ASP A 221 26.83 20.20 12.28
N LYS A 222 27.32 21.19 11.52
CA LYS A 222 27.95 20.99 10.21
C LYS A 222 29.17 20.09 10.28
N ILE A 223 29.96 20.17 11.34
CA ILE A 223 31.20 19.39 11.51
C ILE A 223 30.84 17.89 11.57
N THR A 224 29.93 17.54 12.43
CA THR A 224 29.46 16.14 12.56
C THR A 224 28.80 15.65 11.27
N ILE A 225 27.98 16.47 10.61
CA ILE A 225 27.32 16.12 9.35
C ILE A 225 28.36 15.80 8.26
N GLU A 226 29.34 16.65 8.02
CA GLU A 226 30.37 16.41 6.99
C GLU A 226 31.22 15.17 7.31
N LYS A 227 31.58 14.94 8.58
CA LYS A 227 32.26 13.71 8.99
C LYS A 227 31.44 12.45 8.66
N HIS A 228 30.14 12.48 8.91
CA HIS A 228 29.25 11.36 8.55
C HIS A 228 29.16 11.17 7.04
N ILE A 229 29.02 12.26 6.27
CA ILE A 229 28.97 12.22 4.81
C ILE A 229 30.24 11.60 4.24
N ASP A 230 31.42 12.04 4.71
CA ASP A 230 32.68 11.47 4.25
C ASP A 230 32.79 9.97 4.52
N TYR A 231 32.36 9.51 5.70
CA TYR A 231 32.34 8.10 6.02
C TYR A 231 31.36 7.31 5.15
N LEU A 232 30.21 7.91 4.78
CA LEU A 232 29.13 7.24 4.05
C LEU A 232 29.40 7.11 2.54
N LYS A 233 30.37 7.84 1.97
CA LYS A 233 30.76 7.74 0.54
C LYS A 233 31.04 6.29 0.12
N LYS A 234 31.72 5.50 0.97
CA LYS A 234 32.04 4.09 0.69
C LYS A 234 30.83 3.14 0.62
N TYR A 235 29.62 3.60 1.01
CA TYR A 235 28.37 2.83 0.97
C TYR A 235 27.35 3.38 -0.03
N ASP A 236 27.70 4.44 -0.79
CA ASP A 236 26.80 5.14 -1.70
C ASP A 236 25.48 5.61 -1.01
N VAL A 237 25.63 6.18 0.19
CA VAL A 237 24.51 6.69 1.02
C VAL A 237 24.66 8.18 1.33
N GLU A 238 25.78 8.79 1.00
CA GLU A 238 26.12 10.18 1.35
C GLU A 238 25.13 11.20 0.77
N LYS A 239 24.64 10.99 -0.45
CA LYS A 239 23.65 11.89 -1.10
C LYS A 239 22.31 11.86 -0.38
N LEU A 240 21.86 10.65 -0.01
CA LEU A 240 20.62 10.44 0.74
C LEU A 240 20.73 11.08 2.14
N TYR A 241 21.84 10.85 2.83
CA TYR A 241 22.12 11.43 4.15
C TYR A 241 22.11 12.97 4.08
N ARG A 242 22.77 13.56 3.07
CA ARG A 242 22.79 15.02 2.86
C ARG A 242 21.38 15.56 2.61
N ALA A 243 20.64 14.99 1.68
CA ALA A 243 19.28 15.43 1.33
C ALA A 243 18.35 15.46 2.55
N ILE A 244 18.38 14.43 3.40
CA ILE A 244 17.58 14.37 4.62
C ILE A 244 18.07 15.39 5.65
N SER A 245 19.39 15.54 5.83
CA SER A 245 19.97 16.51 6.77
C SER A 245 19.60 17.94 6.39
N ASP A 246 19.70 18.29 5.12
CA ASP A 246 19.34 19.62 4.60
C ASP A 246 17.84 19.88 4.79
N SER A 247 16.97 18.88 4.54
CA SER A 247 15.54 18.98 4.79
C SER A 247 15.21 19.25 6.26
N ILE A 248 15.88 18.55 7.19
CA ILE A 248 15.71 18.77 8.64
C ILE A 248 16.14 20.19 9.04
N ILE A 249 17.29 20.64 8.55
CA ILE A 249 17.82 21.99 8.83
C ILE A 249 16.82 23.04 8.35
N ASN A 250 16.36 22.96 7.09
CA ASN A 250 15.46 23.94 6.50
C ASN A 250 14.11 24.00 7.22
N THR A 251 13.57 22.84 7.65
CA THR A 251 12.31 22.79 8.41
C THR A 251 12.42 23.49 9.78
N ASN A 252 13.60 23.51 10.40
CA ASN A 252 13.80 24.19 11.66
C ASN A 252 13.89 25.72 11.49
N PHE A 253 14.56 26.21 10.43
CA PHE A 253 14.64 27.66 10.17
C PHE A 253 13.25 28.27 9.91
N MET A 254 12.33 27.57 9.23
CA MET A 254 10.97 28.07 9.01
C MET A 254 10.13 28.20 10.30
N LYS A 255 10.50 27.53 11.40
CA LYS A 255 9.82 27.66 12.69
C LYS A 255 10.24 28.89 13.49
N ASP A 256 11.46 29.36 13.27
CA ASP A 256 12.00 30.51 13.99
C ASP A 256 11.59 31.86 13.32
N GLU A 257 10.92 31.79 12.15
CA GLU A 257 10.39 32.95 11.40
C GLU A 257 8.86 33.14 11.55
N LEU A 258 8.16 32.27 12.29
CA LEU A 258 6.73 32.35 12.61
C LEU A 258 6.52 32.60 14.11
#